data_1d20305f9f1d05a346fef3e98b26901a
#
_entry.id   1d20305f9f1d05a346fef3e98b26901a
#
_cell.length_a   1.000
_cell.length_b   1.000
_cell.length_c   1.000
_cell.angle_alpha   90.00
_cell.angle_beta   90.00
_cell.angle_gamma   90.00
#
_symmetry.space_group_name_H-M   'P 1'
#
loop_
_entity.id
_entity.type
_entity.pdbx_description
1 polymer ?
#
loop_
_entity_poly.entity_id
_entity_poly.type
_entity_poly.pdbx_seq_one_letter_code
_entity_poly.pdbx_strand_id
1 'polypeptide(L)' 'MADTSSTPRSDKRKQSLYFPETMLAEIKDEAARLDRSLSWVVQRAWKLARSDIRKIPSVNDIGDDASGD' A
#
# COMPACT_ATOMS: atom_id res chain seq x y z
N MET A 1 -0.27 23.26 -14.75
CA MET A 1 -0.08 23.03 -14.61
C MET A 1 0.23 22.63 -14.09
N ALA A 2 0.11 22.46 -13.84
CA ALA A 2 0.31 22.12 -13.40
C ALA A 2 0.82 21.72 -12.95
N ASP A 3 0.82 21.67 -12.91
CA ASP A 3 1.22 21.27 -12.58
C ASP A 3 1.73 20.88 -12.03
N THR A 4 1.55 21.06 -11.77
CA THR A 4 1.86 20.74 -11.30
C THR A 4 2.32 19.99 -11.07
N SER A 5 1.79 19.79 -10.90
CA SER A 5 2.20 18.76 -10.94
C SER A 5 3.36 18.52 -10.92
N SER A 6 3.69 18.99 -11.12
CA SER A 6 4.91 18.82 -11.31
C SER A 6 5.69 18.52 -10.18
N THR A 7 5.45 18.87 -9.04
CA THR A 7 6.33 18.53 -8.01
C THR A 7 6.13 17.13 -7.67
N PRO A 8 7.15 16.36 -7.59
CA PRO A 8 7.05 14.96 -7.34
C PRO A 8 6.34 14.63 -6.07
N ARG A 9 6.62 15.31 -5.03
CA ARG A 9 6.00 14.92 -3.83
C ARG A 9 4.54 15.23 -3.82
N SER A 10 4.09 16.10 -4.65
CA SER A 10 2.70 16.38 -4.69
C SER A 10 2.06 15.59 -5.78
N ASP A 11 2.82 14.75 -6.44
CA ASP A 11 2.32 14.01 -7.56
C ASP A 11 1.65 12.77 -7.05
N LYS A 12 0.52 12.85 -6.49
CA LYS A 12 -0.18 11.69 -5.97
C LYS A 12 -1.06 11.10 -7.04
N ARG A 13 -1.01 9.81 -7.15
CA ARG A 13 -1.82 9.11 -8.12
C ARG A 13 -2.89 8.34 -7.41
N LYS A 14 -4.04 8.29 -8.01
CA LYS A 14 -5.13 7.55 -7.45
C LYS A 14 -5.04 6.12 -7.94
N GLN A 15 -5.23 5.18 -7.05
CA GLN A 15 -5.16 3.78 -7.38
C GLN A 15 -6.24 3.05 -6.62
N SER A 16 -7.04 2.26 -7.31
CA SER A 16 -8.06 1.50 -6.65
C SER A 16 -7.48 0.16 -6.20
N LEU A 17 -7.75 -0.21 -4.98
CA LEU A 17 -7.24 -1.45 -4.43
C LEU A 17 -8.38 -2.25 -3.84
N TYR A 18 -8.25 -3.56 -3.88
CA TYR A 18 -9.21 -4.45 -3.27
C TYR A 18 -8.57 -5.13 -2.07
N PHE A 19 -9.32 -5.25 -1.00
CA PHE A 19 -8.83 -5.91 0.19
C PHE A 19 -9.82 -6.98 0.63
N PRO A 20 -9.37 -8.02 1.29
CA PRO A 20 -10.28 -8.94 1.93
C PRO A 20 -11.17 -8.17 2.90
N GLU A 21 -12.40 -8.60 3.04
CA GLU A 21 -13.36 -7.87 3.82
C GLU A 21 -12.91 -7.61 5.24
N THR A 22 -12.36 -8.61 5.91
CA THR A 22 -11.91 -8.44 7.27
C THR A 22 -10.75 -7.47 7.38
N MET A 23 -9.84 -7.53 6.41
CA MET A 23 -8.70 -6.62 6.42
C MET A 23 -9.16 -5.18 6.24
N LEU A 24 -10.10 -4.97 5.33
CA LEU A 24 -10.59 -3.64 5.09
C LEU A 24 -11.28 -3.08 6.34
N ALA A 25 -12.03 -3.93 7.03
CA ALA A 25 -12.69 -3.49 8.25
C ALA A 25 -11.67 -3.07 9.29
N GLU A 26 -10.59 -3.81 9.41
CA GLU A 26 -9.54 -3.46 10.37
C GLU A 26 -8.88 -2.13 10.00
N ILE A 27 -8.63 -1.93 8.72
CA ILE A 27 -8.01 -0.68 8.28
C ILE A 27 -8.93 0.50 8.57
N LYS A 28 -10.23 0.32 8.33
CA LYS A 28 -11.17 1.38 8.59
C LYS A 28 -11.25 1.71 10.08
N ASP A 29 -11.21 0.69 10.91
CA ASP A 29 -11.26 0.91 12.34
C ASP A 29 -10.04 1.70 12.81
N GLU A 30 -8.88 1.37 12.30
CA GLU A 30 -7.67 2.08 12.69
C GLU A 30 -7.67 3.50 12.18
N ALA A 31 -8.17 3.71 10.97
CA ALA A 31 -8.24 5.05 10.43
C ALA A 31 -9.14 5.92 11.32
N ALA A 32 -10.26 5.36 11.73
CA ALA A 32 -11.17 6.09 12.60
C ALA A 32 -10.55 6.36 13.96
N ARG A 33 -9.87 5.36 14.50
CA ARG A 33 -9.25 5.52 15.80
C ARG A 33 -8.19 6.61 15.80
N LEU A 34 -7.46 6.71 14.69
CA LEU A 34 -6.38 7.69 14.56
C LEU A 34 -6.82 8.99 13.92
N ASP A 35 -8.08 9.06 13.53
CA ASP A 35 -8.61 10.22 12.83
C ASP A 35 -7.79 10.52 11.58
N ARG A 36 -7.51 9.48 10.81
CA ARG A 36 -6.75 9.60 9.58
C ARG A 36 -7.51 8.94 8.44
N SER A 37 -7.10 9.24 7.21
CA SER A 37 -7.75 8.63 6.06
C SER A 37 -7.29 7.20 5.88
N LEU A 38 -8.05 6.45 5.12
CA LEU A 38 -7.65 5.09 4.79
C LEU A 38 -6.32 5.11 4.05
N SER A 39 -6.18 6.07 3.16
CA SER A 39 -4.95 6.18 2.39
C SER A 39 -3.75 6.38 3.31
N TRP A 40 -3.92 7.20 4.33
CA TRP A 40 -2.85 7.45 5.28
C TRP A 40 -2.43 6.16 5.99
N VAL A 41 -3.42 5.38 6.41
CA VAL A 41 -3.13 4.14 7.13
C VAL A 41 -2.40 3.16 6.22
N VAL A 42 -2.85 3.03 4.99
CA VAL A 42 -2.22 2.09 4.05
C VAL A 42 -0.80 2.55 3.73
N GLN A 43 -0.60 3.84 3.53
CA GLN A 43 0.75 4.34 3.26
C GLN A 43 1.67 4.13 4.46
N ARG A 44 1.14 4.30 5.65
CA ARG A 44 1.93 4.06 6.86
C ARG A 44 2.32 2.59 6.94
N ALA A 45 1.37 1.71 6.64
CA ALA A 45 1.62 0.29 6.66
C ALA A 45 2.72 -0.09 5.67
N TRP A 46 2.68 0.50 4.48
CA TRP A 46 3.71 0.24 3.48
C TRP A 46 5.08 0.68 4.01
N LYS A 47 5.14 1.87 4.59
CA LYS A 47 6.42 2.35 5.08
C LYS A 47 6.98 1.47 6.19
N LEU A 48 6.11 0.92 7.00
CA LEU A 48 6.57 0.05 8.08
C LEU A 48 6.95 -1.33 7.57
N ALA A 49 6.25 -1.84 6.59
CA ALA A 49 6.48 -3.19 6.11
C ALA A 49 7.38 -3.29 4.90
N ARG A 50 7.73 -2.17 4.29
CA ARG A 50 8.42 -2.24 3.00
C ARG A 50 9.70 -3.06 3.05
N SER A 51 10.43 -2.97 4.13
CA SER A 51 11.68 -3.69 4.23
C SER A 51 11.42 -5.20 4.22
N ASP A 52 10.42 -5.64 4.95
CA ASP A 52 10.08 -7.05 4.98
C ASP A 52 9.56 -7.52 3.63
N ILE A 53 8.77 -6.67 2.99
CA ILE A 53 8.22 -7.04 1.70
C ILE A 53 9.32 -7.20 0.67
N ARG A 54 10.33 -6.34 0.74
CA ARG A 54 11.42 -6.41 -0.22
C ARG A 54 12.28 -7.67 -0.05
N LYS A 55 12.16 -8.33 1.08
CA LYS A 55 12.90 -9.57 1.29
C LYS A 55 12.19 -10.76 0.66
N ILE A 56 10.95 -10.59 0.25
CA ILE A 56 10.24 -11.67 -0.40
C ILE A 56 10.80 -11.81 -1.80
N PRO A 57 11.27 -13.00 -2.18
CA PRO A 57 11.87 -13.16 -3.51
C PRO A 57 10.85 -12.91 -4.60
N SER A 58 11.32 -12.40 -5.70
CA SER A 58 10.41 -12.15 -6.81
C SER A 58 10.07 -13.46 -7.47
N VAL A 59 9.03 -13.45 -8.25
CA VAL A 59 8.65 -14.68 -8.94
C VAL A 59 9.75 -15.14 -9.87
N ASN A 60 10.54 -14.23 -10.39
CA ASN A 60 11.64 -14.64 -11.25
C ASN A 60 12.73 -15.31 -10.46
N ASP A 61 12.93 -14.92 -9.21
CA ASP A 61 13.97 -15.52 -8.41
C ASP A 61 13.51 -16.86 -7.85
N ILE A 62 12.24 -16.97 -7.55
CA ILE A 62 11.76 -18.19 -7.01
C ILE A 62 11.51 -19.22 -8.02
N GLY A 63 11.25 -18.81 -9.19
CA GLY A 63 10.97 -19.78 -10.20
C GLY A 63 9.56 -20.24 -10.06
N ASP A 64 9.36 -21.48 -10.04
CA ASP A 64 8.10 -21.95 -10.10
C ASP A 64 7.30 -21.78 -8.88
N ASP A 65 7.90 -21.49 -7.84
CA ASP A 65 7.25 -21.45 -6.72
C ASP A 65 6.33 -20.39 -6.54
N ALA A 66 6.31 -19.59 -7.40
CA ALA A 66 5.60 -18.46 -7.28
C ALA A 66 4.25 -18.64 -6.96
N SER A 67 3.77 -19.58 -7.29
CA SER A 67 2.51 -19.62 -7.12
C SER A 67 1.99 -19.15 -5.95
N GLY A 68 2.57 -18.97 -5.28
CA GLY A 68 2.04 -18.53 -4.24
C GLY A 68 1.01 -17.70 -4.34
N ASP A 69 0.69 -17.48 -4.51
CA ASP A 69 -0.23 -16.70 -4.41
C ASP A 69 -0.68 -16.43 -4.45
#